data_670515375d3e891d8d62e4cc5a98760a
#
_entry.id   670515375d3e891d8d62e4cc5a98760a
#
_cell.length_a   1.000
_cell.length_b   1.000
_cell.length_c   1.000
_cell.angle_alpha   90.00
_cell.angle_beta   90.00
_cell.angle_gamma   90.00
#
_symmetry.space_group_name_H-M   'P 1'
#
loop_
_entity.id
_entity.type
_entity.pdbx_description
1 polymer ?
#
loop_
_entity_poly.entity_id
_entity_poly.type
_entity_poly.pdbx_seq_one_letter_code
_entity_poly.pdbx_strand_id
1 'polypeptide(L)'
;MELSELKEWLDELYDRYDSPDFIENDPIAIPHSFSKQEDIELCGFLSATIAWGNRKMIVRNAFRLMERMDRAPFDFTCNASEQELNRLCDFTHRTFNGGDCIDFIRGLRHICRSYGSLGRFFETEYSANGDLRVVFSRFRTRFFEAEHRPHAEKHLSSIDRGAACKRLCMFLKWMVRNDSRGVDFGLWKTIPASALYLPLDIHTGNTARALGLLHRRQNDWRAVEEVTEALRQLDPLDPIKYDFALFGAGINGLLR
;
A
#
# COMPACT_ATOMS: atom_id res chain seq x y z
N MET A 1 -12.61 20.53 19.33
CA MET A 1 -11.28 20.98 18.95
C MET A 1 -11.41 21.80 17.68
N GLU A 2 -10.89 23.00 17.67
CA GLU A 2 -10.89 23.85 16.48
C GLU A 2 -9.96 23.23 15.41
N LEU A 3 -10.20 23.55 14.13
CA LEU A 3 -9.45 22.94 13.03
C LEU A 3 -7.94 23.21 13.09
N SER A 4 -7.55 24.41 13.55
CA SER A 4 -6.16 24.79 13.77
C SER A 4 -5.48 23.96 14.87
N GLU A 5 -6.17 23.78 16.00
CA GLU A 5 -5.66 22.95 17.12
C GLU A 5 -5.50 21.48 16.70
N LEU A 6 -6.46 20.97 15.92
CA LEU A 6 -6.42 19.62 15.37
C LEU A 6 -5.20 19.44 14.43
N LYS A 7 -4.97 20.43 13.56
CA LYS A 7 -3.83 20.43 12.66
C LYS A 7 -2.51 20.40 13.43
N GLU A 8 -2.32 21.30 14.39
CA GLU A 8 -1.10 21.37 15.22
C GLU A 8 -0.86 20.03 15.93
N TRP A 9 -1.88 19.44 16.55
CA TRP A 9 -1.76 18.16 17.23
C TRP A 9 -1.40 17.01 16.27
N LEU A 10 -1.98 16.98 15.07
CA LEU A 10 -1.66 15.96 14.06
C LEU A 10 -0.26 16.18 13.47
N ASP A 11 0.19 17.42 13.31
CA ASP A 11 1.57 17.73 12.86
C ASP A 11 2.61 17.28 13.92
N GLU A 12 2.34 17.49 15.23
CA GLU A 12 3.20 16.96 16.31
C GLU A 12 3.29 15.43 16.31
N LEU A 13 2.17 14.74 16.07
CA LEU A 13 2.14 13.30 15.98
C LEU A 13 2.83 12.78 14.71
N TYR A 14 2.66 13.47 13.59
CA TYR A 14 3.38 13.20 12.37
C TYR A 14 4.89 13.28 12.59
N ASP A 15 5.37 14.37 13.23
CA ASP A 15 6.77 14.56 13.57
C ASP A 15 7.34 13.45 14.48
N ARG A 16 6.50 12.92 15.36
CA ARG A 16 6.86 11.84 16.29
C ARG A 16 6.95 10.46 15.63
N TYR A 17 6.02 10.16 14.72
CA TYR A 17 5.83 8.78 14.21
C TYR A 17 6.40 8.57 12.80
N ASP A 18 6.60 9.62 12.02
CA ASP A 18 7.28 9.51 10.73
C ASP A 18 8.79 9.65 10.93
N SER A 19 9.41 8.56 11.31
CA SER A 19 10.85 8.47 11.59
C SER A 19 11.41 7.13 11.13
N PRO A 20 12.72 6.99 10.90
CA PRO A 20 13.35 5.72 10.52
C PRO A 20 13.08 4.56 11.49
N ASP A 21 12.81 4.83 12.76
CA ASP A 21 12.46 3.81 13.77
C ASP A 21 11.14 3.10 13.43
N PHE A 22 10.26 3.74 12.65
CA PHE A 22 9.04 3.13 12.16
C PHE A 22 9.32 1.95 11.24
N ILE A 23 10.40 2.01 10.45
CA ILE A 23 10.73 1.03 9.40
C ILE A 23 10.94 -0.35 9.99
N GLU A 24 11.72 -0.48 11.06
CA GLU A 24 12.21 -1.76 11.60
C GLU A 24 11.09 -2.79 11.84
N ASN A 25 9.96 -2.32 12.31
CA ASN A 25 8.85 -3.17 12.70
C ASN A 25 7.64 -3.11 11.76
N ASP A 26 7.77 -2.50 10.60
CA ASP A 26 6.69 -2.33 9.63
C ASP A 26 6.95 -3.13 8.34
N PRO A 27 5.92 -3.56 7.60
CA PRO A 27 6.10 -4.19 6.29
C PRO A 27 6.92 -3.39 5.28
N ILE A 28 7.05 -2.08 5.45
CA ILE A 28 7.91 -1.23 4.62
C ILE A 28 9.42 -1.59 4.77
N ALA A 29 9.81 -2.28 5.85
CA ALA A 29 11.17 -2.78 6.02
C ALA A 29 11.65 -3.68 4.88
N ILE A 30 10.70 -4.40 4.24
CA ILE A 30 11.05 -5.32 3.16
C ILE A 30 11.53 -4.57 1.93
N PRO A 31 10.78 -3.61 1.34
CA PRO A 31 11.31 -2.81 0.24
C PRO A 31 12.56 -2.00 0.61
N HIS A 32 12.75 -1.58 1.87
CA HIS A 32 13.99 -0.94 2.32
C HIS A 32 15.22 -1.87 2.29
N SER A 33 15.05 -3.16 2.17
CA SER A 33 16.16 -4.12 2.01
C SER A 33 16.68 -4.24 0.57
N PHE A 34 16.12 -3.47 -0.36
CA PHE A 34 16.48 -3.43 -1.78
C PHE A 34 16.95 -2.04 -2.19
N SER A 35 17.78 -1.97 -3.25
CA SER A 35 18.28 -0.71 -3.81
C SER A 35 17.83 -0.44 -5.24
N LYS A 36 17.44 -1.50 -5.97
CA LYS A 36 16.95 -1.38 -7.34
C LYS A 36 15.47 -1.00 -7.31
N GLN A 37 15.08 0.03 -8.06
CA GLN A 37 13.71 0.56 -8.04
C GLN A 37 12.66 -0.49 -8.33
N GLU A 38 12.86 -1.30 -9.37
CA GLU A 38 11.88 -2.33 -9.76
C GLU A 38 11.73 -3.43 -8.69
N ASP A 39 12.82 -3.74 -7.97
CA ASP A 39 12.75 -4.66 -6.83
C ASP A 39 11.99 -4.04 -5.65
N ILE A 40 12.23 -2.76 -5.35
CA ILE A 40 11.48 -2.00 -4.32
C ILE A 40 9.99 -1.99 -4.66
N GLU A 41 9.62 -1.71 -5.91
CA GLU A 41 8.23 -1.68 -6.38
C GLU A 41 7.53 -3.03 -6.19
N LEU A 42 8.15 -4.12 -6.65
CA LEU A 42 7.52 -5.45 -6.59
C LEU A 42 7.46 -6.01 -5.17
N CYS A 43 8.55 -5.90 -4.41
CA CYS A 43 8.52 -6.37 -3.03
C CYS A 43 7.62 -5.49 -2.16
N GLY A 44 7.56 -4.18 -2.42
CA GLY A 44 6.62 -3.27 -1.76
C GLY A 44 5.17 -3.66 -2.01
N PHE A 45 4.79 -3.94 -3.26
CA PHE A 45 3.45 -4.40 -3.60
C PHE A 45 3.10 -5.75 -2.93
N LEU A 46 4.00 -6.73 -2.98
CA LEU A 46 3.79 -8.04 -2.38
C LEU A 46 3.71 -7.96 -0.85
N SER A 47 4.57 -7.13 -0.22
CA SER A 47 4.53 -6.89 1.23
C SER A 47 3.24 -6.20 1.66
N ALA A 48 2.81 -5.18 0.92
CA ALA A 48 1.52 -4.53 1.16
C ALA A 48 0.35 -5.51 0.97
N THR A 49 0.42 -6.39 -0.04
CA THR A 49 -0.61 -7.40 -0.32
C THR A 49 -0.84 -8.33 0.86
N ILE A 50 0.20 -8.73 1.59
CA ILE A 50 0.07 -9.61 2.77
C ILE A 50 0.01 -8.85 4.11
N ALA A 51 -0.07 -7.52 4.08
CA ALA A 51 -0.06 -6.68 5.29
C ALA A 51 -1.40 -6.69 6.03
N TRP A 52 -1.80 -7.87 6.54
CA TRP A 52 -2.93 -8.01 7.47
C TRP A 52 -2.67 -9.10 8.52
N GLY A 53 -3.07 -8.82 9.77
CA GLY A 53 -2.89 -9.71 10.92
C GLY A 53 -1.76 -9.25 11.84
N ASN A 54 -1.03 -10.19 12.44
CA ASN A 54 0.05 -9.87 13.36
C ASN A 54 1.27 -9.31 12.62
N ARG A 55 1.72 -8.12 13.02
CA ARG A 55 2.80 -7.37 12.37
C ARG A 55 4.11 -8.18 12.26
N LYS A 56 4.57 -8.81 13.33
CA LYS A 56 5.78 -9.65 13.33
C LYS A 56 5.68 -10.80 12.32
N MET A 57 4.49 -11.40 12.23
CA MET A 57 4.25 -12.48 11.27
C MET A 57 4.25 -11.96 9.82
N ILE A 58 3.69 -10.76 9.58
CA ILE A 58 3.69 -10.12 8.25
C ILE A 58 5.13 -9.90 7.78
N VAL A 59 5.94 -9.21 8.58
CA VAL A 59 7.36 -8.91 8.27
C VAL A 59 8.13 -10.20 8.00
N ARG A 60 8.04 -11.19 8.90
CA ARG A 60 8.70 -12.50 8.72
C ARG A 60 8.29 -13.19 7.42
N ASN A 61 6.99 -13.22 7.11
CA ASN A 61 6.51 -13.92 5.92
C ASN A 61 6.85 -13.16 4.64
N ALA A 62 6.88 -11.82 4.67
CA ALA A 62 7.31 -11.03 3.53
C ALA A 62 8.81 -11.25 3.21
N PHE A 63 9.69 -11.28 4.22
CA PHE A 63 11.08 -11.67 4.02
C PHE A 63 11.22 -13.08 3.45
N ARG A 64 10.50 -14.07 4.00
CA ARG A 64 10.50 -15.45 3.48
C ARG A 64 10.04 -15.52 2.02
N LEU A 65 9.08 -14.67 1.62
CA LEU A 65 8.66 -14.59 0.23
C LEU A 65 9.80 -14.08 -0.67
N MET A 66 10.49 -13.02 -0.24
CA MET A 66 11.63 -12.48 -0.99
C MET A 66 12.79 -13.49 -1.11
N GLU A 67 13.07 -14.26 -0.06
CA GLU A 67 14.07 -15.35 -0.12
C GLU A 67 13.70 -16.41 -1.16
N ARG A 68 12.42 -16.78 -1.28
CA ARG A 68 11.94 -17.73 -2.30
C ARG A 68 12.02 -17.19 -3.72
N MET A 69 12.08 -15.87 -3.85
CA MET A 69 12.31 -15.15 -5.11
C MET A 69 13.78 -14.79 -5.31
N ASP A 70 14.71 -15.54 -4.67
CA ASP A 70 16.16 -15.37 -4.75
C ASP A 70 16.65 -13.96 -4.40
N ARG A 71 15.89 -13.20 -3.61
CA ARG A 71 16.11 -11.78 -3.28
C ARG A 71 16.28 -10.91 -4.54
N ALA A 72 15.66 -11.29 -5.63
CA ALA A 72 15.62 -10.59 -6.91
C ALA A 72 14.18 -10.56 -7.45
N PRO A 73 13.22 -9.90 -6.74
CA PRO A 73 11.79 -10.02 -7.05
C PRO A 73 11.43 -9.58 -8.46
N PHE A 74 12.11 -8.60 -9.04
CA PHE A 74 11.86 -8.18 -10.43
C PHE A 74 12.31 -9.25 -11.43
N ASP A 75 13.53 -9.73 -11.30
CA ASP A 75 14.05 -10.76 -12.18
C ASP A 75 13.23 -12.05 -12.08
N PHE A 76 12.95 -12.51 -10.86
CA PHE A 76 12.09 -13.66 -10.61
C PHE A 76 10.69 -13.48 -11.23
N THR A 77 10.07 -12.34 -11.03
CA THR A 77 8.74 -12.05 -11.60
C THR A 77 8.77 -12.11 -13.13
N CYS A 78 9.77 -11.53 -13.77
CA CYS A 78 9.85 -11.47 -15.24
C CYS A 78 10.25 -12.79 -15.88
N ASN A 79 11.18 -13.54 -15.28
CA ASN A 79 11.94 -14.59 -15.94
C ASN A 79 11.75 -15.99 -15.35
N ALA A 80 11.22 -16.14 -14.12
CA ALA A 80 11.07 -17.45 -13.50
C ALA A 80 10.26 -18.42 -14.38
N SER A 81 10.80 -19.63 -14.54
CA SER A 81 10.12 -20.75 -15.17
C SER A 81 8.96 -21.27 -14.29
N GLU A 82 8.09 -22.10 -14.85
CA GLU A 82 7.02 -22.76 -14.07
C GLU A 82 7.59 -23.63 -12.94
N GLN A 83 8.75 -24.24 -13.15
CA GLN A 83 9.42 -25.02 -12.10
C GLN A 83 9.90 -24.13 -10.94
N GLU A 84 10.40 -22.94 -11.23
CA GLU A 84 10.79 -21.95 -10.21
C GLU A 84 9.59 -21.36 -9.50
N LEU A 85 8.50 -21.07 -10.21
CA LEU A 85 7.23 -20.65 -9.61
C LEU A 85 6.69 -21.69 -8.61
N ASN A 86 6.89 -23.00 -8.86
CA ASN A 86 6.49 -24.05 -7.95
C ASN A 86 7.17 -23.98 -6.58
N ARG A 87 8.32 -23.29 -6.44
CA ARG A 87 8.93 -23.01 -5.12
C ARG A 87 8.07 -22.18 -4.21
N LEU A 88 7.05 -21.51 -4.75
CA LEU A 88 6.09 -20.70 -4.00
C LEU A 88 4.88 -21.51 -3.50
N CYS A 89 4.68 -22.76 -3.95
CA CYS A 89 3.47 -23.56 -3.68
C CYS A 89 3.19 -23.77 -2.18
N ASP A 90 4.22 -23.86 -1.34
CA ASP A 90 4.10 -24.06 0.10
C ASP A 90 4.13 -22.74 0.90
N PHE A 91 4.14 -21.59 0.20
CA PHE A 91 4.00 -20.29 0.86
C PHE A 91 2.59 -20.12 1.42
N THR A 92 2.51 -19.66 2.65
CA THR A 92 1.21 -19.37 3.27
C THR A 92 1.33 -18.15 4.20
N HIS A 93 0.43 -17.22 4.02
CA HIS A 93 0.16 -16.13 4.95
C HIS A 93 -1.35 -16.00 5.16
N ARG A 94 -1.86 -16.60 6.26
CA ARG A 94 -3.29 -16.66 6.56
C ARG A 94 -4.07 -17.30 5.40
N THR A 95 -4.96 -16.54 4.74
CA THR A 95 -5.75 -17.03 3.60
C THR A 95 -5.06 -16.84 2.23
N PHE A 96 -3.92 -16.18 2.18
CA PHE A 96 -3.08 -16.07 0.98
C PHE A 96 -2.17 -17.29 0.91
N ASN A 97 -2.40 -18.18 -0.01
CA ASN A 97 -1.67 -19.44 -0.17
C ASN A 97 -0.69 -19.39 -1.36
N GLY A 98 0.12 -20.44 -1.50
CA GLY A 98 1.16 -20.53 -2.53
C GLY A 98 0.62 -20.38 -3.96
N GLY A 99 -0.55 -20.94 -4.22
CA GLY A 99 -1.15 -20.73 -5.52
C GLY A 99 -1.59 -19.28 -5.76
N ASP A 100 -2.15 -18.58 -4.75
CA ASP A 100 -2.44 -17.14 -4.88
C ASP A 100 -1.16 -16.36 -5.14
N CYS A 101 -0.06 -16.78 -4.49
CA CYS A 101 1.25 -16.20 -4.71
C CYS A 101 1.71 -16.34 -6.17
N ILE A 102 1.58 -17.53 -6.76
CA ILE A 102 1.91 -17.80 -8.17
C ILE A 102 1.03 -16.94 -9.10
N ASP A 103 -0.28 -16.87 -8.83
CA ASP A 103 -1.20 -16.07 -9.62
C ASP A 103 -0.84 -14.58 -9.54
N PHE A 104 -0.40 -14.11 -8.37
CA PHE A 104 0.08 -12.73 -8.21
C PHE A 104 1.38 -12.46 -8.99
N ILE A 105 2.32 -13.40 -9.02
CA ILE A 105 3.53 -13.27 -9.84
C ILE A 105 3.16 -13.23 -11.34
N ARG A 106 2.21 -14.03 -11.79
CA ARG A 106 1.73 -14.00 -13.19
C ARG A 106 1.07 -12.66 -13.53
N GLY A 107 0.23 -12.12 -12.64
CA GLY A 107 -0.37 -10.80 -12.80
C GLY A 107 0.68 -9.68 -12.87
N LEU A 108 1.65 -9.68 -11.94
CA LEU A 108 2.77 -8.73 -11.95
C LEU A 108 3.63 -8.86 -13.21
N ARG A 109 3.93 -10.08 -13.64
CA ARG A 109 4.64 -10.36 -14.91
C ARG A 109 3.92 -9.76 -16.10
N HIS A 110 2.59 -9.90 -16.15
CA HIS A 110 1.77 -9.34 -17.21
C HIS A 110 1.90 -7.80 -17.24
N ILE A 111 1.80 -7.14 -16.11
CA ILE A 111 2.01 -5.67 -15.99
C ILE A 111 3.43 -5.29 -16.42
N CYS A 112 4.46 -5.96 -15.88
CA CYS A 112 5.86 -5.63 -16.19
C CYS A 112 6.18 -5.81 -17.69
N ARG A 113 5.63 -6.85 -18.33
CA ARG A 113 5.81 -7.06 -19.78
C ARG A 113 5.13 -5.99 -20.62
N SER A 114 3.97 -5.49 -20.18
CA SER A 114 3.18 -4.49 -20.92
C SER A 114 3.71 -3.07 -20.75
N TYR A 115 4.23 -2.73 -19.56
CA TYR A 115 4.59 -1.36 -19.19
C TYR A 115 6.07 -1.18 -18.81
N GLY A 116 6.80 -2.26 -18.60
CA GLY A 116 8.21 -2.27 -18.17
C GLY A 116 8.40 -2.36 -16.65
N SER A 117 7.57 -1.67 -15.84
CA SER A 117 7.56 -1.78 -14.36
C SER A 117 6.20 -1.43 -13.79
N LEU A 118 6.00 -1.65 -12.47
CA LEU A 118 4.81 -1.18 -11.76
C LEU A 118 4.73 0.35 -11.78
N GLY A 119 5.83 1.03 -11.51
CA GLY A 119 5.88 2.49 -11.49
C GLY A 119 5.44 3.07 -12.83
N ARG A 120 5.96 2.55 -13.93
CA ARG A 120 5.56 2.98 -15.26
C ARG A 120 4.06 2.77 -15.53
N PHE A 121 3.50 1.65 -15.07
CA PHE A 121 2.05 1.45 -15.15
C PHE A 121 1.30 2.58 -14.44
N PHE A 122 1.58 2.78 -13.14
CA PHE A 122 0.83 3.73 -12.32
C PHE A 122 1.00 5.17 -12.81
N GLU A 123 2.21 5.58 -13.17
CA GLU A 123 2.49 6.93 -13.67
C GLU A 123 1.86 7.19 -15.06
N THR A 124 1.90 6.20 -15.96
CA THR A 124 1.26 6.31 -17.30
C THR A 124 -0.25 6.41 -17.16
N GLU A 125 -0.87 5.54 -16.37
CA GLU A 125 -2.32 5.55 -16.21
C GLU A 125 -2.80 6.81 -15.46
N TYR A 126 -2.02 7.29 -14.49
CA TYR A 126 -2.34 8.54 -13.80
C TYR A 126 -2.20 9.75 -14.72
N SER A 127 -1.14 9.84 -15.53
CA SER A 127 -0.96 10.91 -16.52
C SER A 127 -2.11 10.98 -17.54
N ALA A 128 -2.65 9.82 -17.91
CA ALA A 128 -3.74 9.73 -18.86
C ALA A 128 -5.12 10.10 -18.27
N ASN A 129 -5.33 9.90 -16.95
CA ASN A 129 -6.66 9.99 -16.35
C ASN A 129 -6.78 11.03 -15.24
N GLY A 130 -5.70 11.39 -14.54
CA GLY A 130 -5.70 12.34 -13.43
C GLY A 130 -6.44 11.87 -12.16
N ASP A 131 -6.91 10.61 -12.11
CA ASP A 131 -7.72 10.07 -11.01
C ASP A 131 -7.24 8.68 -10.61
N LEU A 132 -6.73 8.56 -9.38
CA LEU A 132 -6.26 7.28 -8.84
C LEU A 132 -7.36 6.22 -8.69
N ARG A 133 -8.63 6.59 -8.60
CA ARG A 133 -9.73 5.62 -8.60
C ARG A 133 -9.80 4.86 -9.92
N VAL A 134 -9.66 5.60 -11.02
CA VAL A 134 -9.60 5.01 -12.38
C VAL A 134 -8.36 4.13 -12.51
N VAL A 135 -7.21 4.61 -12.00
CA VAL A 135 -5.95 3.84 -12.02
C VAL A 135 -6.08 2.53 -11.23
N PHE A 136 -6.71 2.54 -10.05
CA PHE A 136 -6.92 1.33 -9.25
C PHE A 136 -7.82 0.31 -9.95
N SER A 137 -8.91 0.78 -10.57
CA SER A 137 -9.81 -0.08 -11.34
C SER A 137 -9.08 -0.72 -12.53
N ARG A 138 -8.32 0.08 -13.28
CA ARG A 138 -7.52 -0.39 -14.42
C ARG A 138 -6.41 -1.34 -13.99
N PHE A 139 -5.70 -1.02 -12.87
CA PHE A 139 -4.68 -1.91 -12.34
C PHE A 139 -5.23 -3.30 -12.05
N ARG A 140 -6.36 -3.37 -11.33
CA ARG A 140 -7.00 -4.64 -11.03
C ARG A 140 -7.42 -5.39 -12.30
N THR A 141 -8.01 -4.70 -13.25
CA THR A 141 -8.42 -5.28 -14.54
C THR A 141 -7.22 -5.86 -15.28
N ARG A 142 -6.16 -5.07 -15.49
CA ARG A 142 -4.94 -5.50 -16.19
C ARG A 142 -4.21 -6.63 -15.46
N PHE A 143 -4.17 -6.55 -14.12
CA PHE A 143 -3.52 -7.56 -13.29
C PHE A 143 -4.15 -8.94 -13.47
N PHE A 144 -5.47 -9.01 -13.56
CA PHE A 144 -6.23 -10.26 -13.72
C PHE A 144 -6.55 -10.62 -15.19
N GLU A 145 -5.95 -9.97 -16.18
CA GLU A 145 -5.89 -10.49 -17.56
C GLU A 145 -4.95 -11.71 -17.67
N ALA A 146 -3.97 -11.81 -16.78
CA ALA A 146 -3.16 -13.02 -16.66
C ALA A 146 -3.99 -14.20 -16.15
N GLU A 147 -3.61 -15.42 -16.55
CA GLU A 147 -4.23 -16.64 -16.02
C GLU A 147 -4.10 -16.70 -14.50
N HIS A 148 -5.24 -16.86 -13.81
CA HIS A 148 -5.32 -16.89 -12.36
C HIS A 148 -6.54 -17.68 -11.89
N ARG A 149 -6.49 -18.12 -10.63
CA ARG A 149 -7.64 -18.77 -9.98
C ARG A 149 -8.56 -17.71 -9.35
N PRO A 150 -9.87 -17.94 -9.31
CA PRO A 150 -10.82 -17.00 -8.69
C PRO A 150 -10.49 -16.67 -7.22
N HIS A 151 -9.84 -17.60 -6.50
CA HIS A 151 -9.43 -17.40 -5.10
C HIS A 151 -8.43 -16.25 -4.93
N ALA A 152 -7.56 -16.01 -5.90
CA ALA A 152 -6.58 -14.93 -5.86
C ALA A 152 -7.22 -13.53 -5.86
N GLU A 153 -8.38 -13.37 -6.50
CA GLU A 153 -9.04 -12.07 -6.68
C GLU A 153 -9.38 -11.35 -5.37
N LYS A 154 -9.70 -12.08 -4.30
CA LYS A 154 -10.02 -11.49 -2.99
C LYS A 154 -8.85 -10.77 -2.34
N HIS A 155 -7.62 -11.06 -2.78
CA HIS A 155 -6.40 -10.48 -2.22
C HIS A 155 -6.02 -9.14 -2.86
N LEU A 156 -6.58 -8.82 -4.04
CA LEU A 156 -6.50 -7.48 -4.64
C LEU A 156 -7.91 -6.87 -4.65
N SER A 157 -8.16 -6.01 -3.67
CA SER A 157 -9.48 -5.41 -3.44
C SER A 157 -9.99 -4.65 -4.67
N SER A 158 -11.30 -4.70 -4.92
CA SER A 158 -11.95 -3.99 -6.02
C SER A 158 -12.55 -2.66 -5.55
N ILE A 159 -12.06 -1.55 -6.07
CA ILE A 159 -12.63 -0.23 -5.86
C ILE A 159 -14.04 -0.14 -6.46
N ASP A 160 -14.28 -0.78 -7.59
CA ASP A 160 -15.57 -0.79 -8.29
C ASP A 160 -16.67 -1.48 -7.46
N ARG A 161 -16.27 -2.36 -6.53
CA ARG A 161 -17.16 -2.99 -5.54
C ARG A 161 -17.22 -2.19 -4.22
N GLY A 162 -16.65 -0.99 -4.18
CA GLY A 162 -16.67 -0.12 -3.01
C GLY A 162 -15.69 -0.50 -1.90
N ALA A 163 -14.71 -1.37 -2.15
CA ALA A 163 -13.72 -1.72 -1.13
C ALA A 163 -12.77 -0.56 -0.82
N ALA A 164 -12.38 -0.38 0.44
CA ALA A 164 -11.47 0.69 0.89
C ALA A 164 -10.05 0.62 0.29
N CYS A 165 -9.67 -0.45 -0.35
CA CYS A 165 -8.37 -0.66 -1.01
C CYS A 165 -7.14 -0.29 -0.15
N LYS A 166 -7.23 -0.44 1.18
CA LYS A 166 -6.21 -0.03 2.16
C LYS A 166 -4.79 -0.40 1.76
N ARG A 167 -4.59 -1.63 1.30
CA ARG A 167 -3.26 -2.15 0.96
C ARG A 167 -2.69 -1.49 -0.29
N LEU A 168 -3.53 -1.17 -1.27
CA LEU A 168 -3.11 -0.46 -2.47
C LEU A 168 -2.83 1.02 -2.16
N CYS A 169 -3.67 1.67 -1.34
CA CYS A 169 -3.41 3.03 -0.86
C CYS A 169 -2.08 3.11 -0.10
N MET A 170 -1.80 2.13 0.78
CA MET A 170 -0.55 2.03 1.52
C MET A 170 0.66 1.85 0.59
N PHE A 171 0.55 0.98 -0.40
CA PHE A 171 1.60 0.78 -1.39
C PHE A 171 1.90 2.06 -2.18
N LEU A 172 0.85 2.76 -2.65
CA LEU A 172 1.03 4.03 -3.36
C LEU A 172 1.65 5.10 -2.46
N LYS A 173 1.22 5.19 -1.19
CA LYS A 173 1.84 6.10 -0.22
C LYS A 173 3.35 5.87 -0.16
N TRP A 174 3.79 4.63 0.01
CA TRP A 174 5.21 4.29 0.05
C TRP A 174 5.97 4.70 -1.22
N MET A 175 5.37 4.50 -2.39
CA MET A 175 6.05 4.77 -3.68
C MET A 175 6.06 6.26 -4.06
N VAL A 176 5.05 7.02 -3.65
CA VAL A 176 4.81 8.40 -4.12
C VAL A 176 5.29 9.46 -3.14
N ARG A 177 5.00 9.30 -1.81
CA ARG A 177 5.41 10.32 -0.82
C ARG A 177 6.92 10.45 -0.71
N ASN A 178 7.38 11.69 -0.63
CA ASN A 178 8.79 12.03 -0.46
C ASN A 178 8.89 13.20 0.52
N ASP A 179 9.24 12.92 1.76
CA ASP A 179 9.28 13.87 2.86
C ASP A 179 10.69 14.12 3.42
N SER A 180 11.73 13.63 2.80
CA SER A 180 13.13 13.70 3.29
C SER A 180 13.41 12.95 4.60
N ARG A 181 12.43 12.31 5.24
CA ARG A 181 12.62 11.53 6.48
C ARG A 181 13.08 10.10 6.21
N GLY A 182 12.92 9.63 4.99
CA GLY A 182 13.43 8.36 4.51
C GLY A 182 12.57 7.14 4.87
N VAL A 183 11.32 7.34 5.25
CA VAL A 183 10.36 6.26 5.48
C VAL A 183 9.68 5.86 4.17
N ASP A 184 8.97 6.79 3.54
CA ASP A 184 8.40 6.59 2.21
C ASP A 184 9.48 6.84 1.13
N PHE A 185 9.40 6.15 0.00
CA PHE A 185 10.47 6.13 -1.01
C PHE A 185 10.42 7.31 -1.99
N GLY A 186 9.23 7.81 -2.31
CA GLY A 186 9.09 8.89 -3.29
C GLY A 186 9.68 8.58 -4.65
N LEU A 187 9.53 7.37 -5.16
CA LEU A 187 10.07 6.94 -6.45
C LEU A 187 9.27 7.46 -7.63
N TRP A 188 7.94 7.52 -7.48
CA TRP A 188 7.02 7.91 -8.56
C TRP A 188 6.75 9.41 -8.51
N LYS A 189 7.28 10.13 -9.48
CA LYS A 189 7.30 11.60 -9.48
C LYS A 189 6.10 12.23 -10.19
N THR A 190 5.44 11.47 -11.04
CA THR A 190 4.30 11.98 -11.85
C THR A 190 3.02 12.09 -11.03
N ILE A 191 2.88 11.27 -10.00
CA ILE A 191 1.71 11.27 -9.10
C ILE A 191 2.01 12.21 -7.93
N PRO A 192 1.26 13.31 -7.74
CA PRO A 192 1.48 14.19 -6.60
C PRO A 192 0.95 13.56 -5.30
N ALA A 193 1.59 13.86 -4.17
CA ALA A 193 1.15 13.38 -2.85
C ALA A 193 -0.29 13.82 -2.51
N SER A 194 -0.72 14.98 -3.01
CA SER A 194 -2.09 15.49 -2.89
C SER A 194 -3.17 14.61 -3.53
N ALA A 195 -2.79 13.77 -4.51
CA ALA A 195 -3.72 12.83 -5.16
C ALA A 195 -3.94 11.54 -4.38
N LEU A 196 -3.08 11.24 -3.40
CA LEU A 196 -3.15 10.00 -2.64
C LEU A 196 -4.42 9.92 -1.78
N TYR A 197 -4.78 8.68 -1.44
CA TYR A 197 -5.87 8.34 -0.53
C TYR A 197 -5.35 7.66 0.73
N LEU A 198 -6.00 7.96 1.87
CA LEU A 198 -5.61 7.41 3.17
C LEU A 198 -5.72 5.88 3.19
N PRO A 199 -4.68 5.16 3.65
CA PRO A 199 -4.75 3.71 3.89
C PRO A 199 -5.67 3.38 5.07
N LEU A 200 -6.98 3.44 4.84
CA LEU A 200 -7.98 3.33 5.90
C LEU A 200 -8.11 1.90 6.42
N ASP A 201 -7.70 1.67 7.67
CA ASP A 201 -7.95 0.45 8.43
C ASP A 201 -8.83 0.70 9.67
N ILE A 202 -8.95 -0.31 10.54
CA ILE A 202 -9.78 -0.22 11.75
C ILE A 202 -9.21 0.82 12.72
N HIS A 203 -7.89 0.83 12.93
CA HIS A 203 -7.24 1.75 13.88
C HIS A 203 -7.33 3.19 13.38
N THR A 204 -6.89 3.44 12.17
CA THR A 204 -6.95 4.76 11.52
C THR A 204 -8.39 5.26 11.44
N GLY A 205 -9.35 4.37 11.08
CA GLY A 205 -10.76 4.73 11.00
C GLY A 205 -11.38 5.08 12.35
N ASN A 206 -11.04 4.36 13.42
CA ASN A 206 -11.54 4.67 14.77
C ASN A 206 -10.96 5.99 15.28
N THR A 207 -9.67 6.23 15.05
CA THR A 207 -9.01 7.50 15.39
C THR A 207 -9.63 8.66 14.63
N ALA A 208 -9.83 8.53 13.31
CA ALA A 208 -10.44 9.56 12.49
C ALA A 208 -11.89 9.90 12.95
N ARG A 209 -12.66 8.88 13.36
CA ARG A 209 -14.02 9.10 13.91
C ARG A 209 -13.98 9.81 15.26
N ALA A 210 -13.08 9.43 16.15
CA ALA A 210 -12.92 10.08 17.44
C ALA A 210 -12.54 11.57 17.32
N LEU A 211 -11.82 11.92 16.24
CA LEU A 211 -11.42 13.29 15.92
C LEU A 211 -12.45 14.08 15.10
N GLY A 212 -13.56 13.44 14.68
CA GLY A 212 -14.58 14.08 13.83
C GLY A 212 -14.17 14.24 12.36
N LEU A 213 -13.08 13.61 11.93
CA LEU A 213 -12.62 13.61 10.54
C LEU A 213 -13.35 12.59 9.65
N LEU A 214 -14.05 11.62 10.25
CA LEU A 214 -14.81 10.59 9.58
C LEU A 214 -16.11 10.32 10.33
N HIS A 215 -17.24 10.44 9.64
CA HIS A 215 -18.58 10.19 10.22
C HIS A 215 -19.13 8.83 9.77
N ARG A 216 -18.73 8.37 8.59
CA ARG A 216 -19.19 7.09 8.05
C ARG A 216 -18.72 5.92 8.92
N ARG A 217 -19.67 5.03 9.30
CA ARG A 217 -19.40 3.88 10.17
C ARG A 217 -18.62 2.75 9.49
N GLN A 218 -18.87 2.52 8.19
CA GLN A 218 -18.24 1.46 7.41
C GLN A 218 -16.89 1.93 6.86
N ASN A 219 -15.88 1.06 6.90
CA ASN A 219 -14.60 1.32 6.26
C ASN A 219 -14.68 0.80 4.80
N ASP A 220 -15.33 1.56 3.95
CA ASP A 220 -15.43 1.33 2.51
C ASP A 220 -14.80 2.51 1.73
N TRP A 221 -14.89 2.49 0.41
CA TRP A 221 -14.28 3.54 -0.41
C TRP A 221 -14.84 4.94 -0.09
N ARG A 222 -16.14 5.07 0.18
CA ARG A 222 -16.73 6.36 0.56
C ARG A 222 -16.16 6.91 1.86
N ALA A 223 -15.82 6.04 2.81
CA ALA A 223 -15.14 6.45 4.04
C ALA A 223 -13.70 6.91 3.76
N VAL A 224 -13.01 6.26 2.81
CA VAL A 224 -11.67 6.70 2.36
C VAL A 224 -11.74 8.09 1.74
N GLU A 225 -12.70 8.34 0.86
CA GLU A 225 -12.92 9.67 0.25
C GLU A 225 -13.22 10.72 1.30
N GLU A 226 -14.16 10.45 2.22
CA GLU A 226 -14.57 11.38 3.28
C GLU A 226 -13.39 11.80 4.17
N VAL A 227 -12.66 10.84 4.71
CA VAL A 227 -11.52 11.14 5.60
C VAL A 227 -10.36 11.80 4.83
N THR A 228 -10.09 11.38 3.60
CA THR A 228 -9.03 11.99 2.80
C THR A 228 -9.35 13.45 2.49
N GLU A 229 -10.60 13.78 2.20
CA GLU A 229 -11.02 15.16 1.95
C GLU A 229 -10.90 16.02 3.21
N ALA A 230 -11.25 15.49 4.38
CA ALA A 230 -11.03 16.18 5.65
C ALA A 230 -9.53 16.46 5.91
N LEU A 231 -8.65 15.50 5.58
CA LEU A 231 -7.20 15.69 5.70
C LEU A 231 -6.65 16.70 4.68
N ARG A 232 -7.22 16.80 3.47
CA ARG A 232 -6.85 17.83 2.49
C ARG A 232 -7.14 19.25 2.97
N GLN A 233 -8.13 19.44 3.83
CA GLN A 233 -8.40 20.74 4.47
C GLN A 233 -7.28 21.14 5.45
N LEU A 234 -6.59 20.16 6.05
CA LEU A 234 -5.47 20.39 6.96
C LEU A 234 -4.15 20.59 6.20
N ASP A 235 -3.91 19.76 5.20
CA ASP A 235 -2.74 19.86 4.30
C ASP A 235 -3.13 19.48 2.87
N PRO A 236 -3.34 20.46 1.98
CA PRO A 236 -3.74 20.18 0.60
C PRO A 236 -2.62 19.60 -0.28
N LEU A 237 -1.34 19.72 0.12
CA LEU A 237 -0.21 19.25 -0.65
C LEU A 237 0.19 17.82 -0.29
N ASP A 238 0.11 17.45 0.98
CA ASP A 238 0.45 16.12 1.48
C ASP A 238 -0.53 15.65 2.58
N PRO A 239 -1.81 15.44 2.25
CA PRO A 239 -2.83 15.07 3.24
C PRO A 239 -2.53 13.72 3.90
N ILE A 240 -1.81 12.84 3.21
CA ILE A 240 -1.59 11.45 3.65
C ILE A 240 -0.37 11.33 4.59
N LYS A 241 0.37 12.42 4.84
CA LYS A 241 1.34 12.45 5.94
C LYS A 241 0.68 12.12 7.29
N TYR A 242 -0.59 12.49 7.45
CA TYR A 242 -1.37 12.24 8.67
C TYR A 242 -1.74 10.77 8.89
N ASP A 243 -1.46 9.86 7.95
CA ASP A 243 -1.55 8.42 8.19
C ASP A 243 -0.68 7.98 9.38
N PHE A 244 0.55 8.51 9.47
CA PHE A 244 1.44 8.25 10.61
C PHE A 244 0.85 8.75 11.93
N ALA A 245 0.27 9.94 11.94
CA ALA A 245 -0.36 10.53 13.12
C ALA A 245 -1.59 9.74 13.59
N LEU A 246 -2.52 9.45 12.68
CA LEU A 246 -3.75 8.71 12.97
C LEU A 246 -3.47 7.27 13.43
N PHE A 247 -2.55 6.60 12.75
CA PHE A 247 -2.13 5.25 13.09
C PHE A 247 -1.42 5.23 14.45
N GLY A 248 -0.44 6.11 14.65
CA GLY A 248 0.31 6.24 15.90
C GLY A 248 -0.58 6.55 17.10
N ALA A 249 -1.54 7.48 16.94
CA ALA A 249 -2.53 7.79 17.97
C ALA A 249 -3.41 6.57 18.30
N GLY A 250 -3.83 5.84 17.27
CA GLY A 250 -4.71 4.67 17.43
C GLY A 250 -4.05 3.51 18.19
N ILE A 251 -2.80 3.15 17.83
CA ILE A 251 -2.10 2.04 18.48
C ILE A 251 -1.63 2.37 19.90
N ASN A 252 -1.36 3.65 20.20
CA ASN A 252 -0.94 4.10 21.52
C ASN A 252 -2.10 4.55 22.42
N GLY A 253 -3.35 4.50 21.94
CA GLY A 253 -4.54 4.81 22.72
C GLY A 253 -4.60 6.26 23.20
N LEU A 254 -4.08 7.23 22.42
CA LEU A 254 -4.00 8.64 22.82
C LEU A 254 -5.37 9.35 22.88
N LEU A 255 -6.43 8.72 22.38
CA LEU A 255 -7.80 9.25 22.34
C LEU A 255 -8.75 8.46 23.29
N ARG A 256 -8.24 7.86 24.34
CA ARG A 256 -9.02 7.18 25.39
C ARG A 256 -9.37 8.12 26.52
#